data_86080abc60484610c622a01b86ef4c1d
#
_entry.id   86080abc60484610c622a01b86ef4c1d
#
_cell.length_a   1.000
_cell.length_b   1.000
_cell.length_c   1.000
_cell.angle_alpha   90.00
_cell.angle_beta   90.00
_cell.angle_gamma   90.00
#
_symmetry.space_group_name_H-M   'P 1'
#
loop_
_entity.id
_entity.type
_entity.pdbx_description
1 polymer ?
#
loop_
_entity_poly.entity_id
_entity_poly.type
_entity_poly.pdbx_seq_one_letter_code
_entity_poly.pdbx_strand_id
1 'polypeptide(L)'
;MIRGRSRGGGWRFCASQIYLTRCAALFLLLVISIVGAGSVKAADSRGQLVMITSSHCPWCEAFEDDVGKGYDLTEEALVYPLRRHDFYKAMPDDLAHLTPATMTPTFIVVRDGAE
;
A
#
# COMPACT_ATOMS: atom_id res chain seq x y z
N MET A 1 20.76 -71.54 -38.03
CA MET A 1 21.64 -71.00 -36.97
C MET A 1 22.12 -69.62 -37.33
N ILE A 2 21.52 -68.55 -36.94
CA ILE A 2 22.15 -67.21 -36.82
C ILE A 2 21.39 -66.44 -35.73
N ARG A 3 22.09 -66.08 -34.68
CA ARG A 3 21.57 -65.30 -33.53
C ARG A 3 21.49 -63.84 -33.93
N GLY A 4 20.30 -63.29 -33.95
CA GLY A 4 20.05 -61.84 -33.98
C GLY A 4 20.16 -61.26 -32.58
N ARG A 5 21.17 -60.42 -32.35
CA ARG A 5 21.33 -59.66 -31.08
C ARG A 5 20.64 -58.32 -31.23
N SER A 6 19.46 -58.17 -30.61
CA SER A 6 18.79 -56.89 -30.50
C SER A 6 19.50 -55.98 -29.51
N ARG A 7 20.11 -54.92 -30.01
CA ARG A 7 20.51 -53.76 -29.19
C ARG A 7 19.47 -52.68 -29.42
N GLY A 8 18.59 -52.50 -28.46
CA GLY A 8 17.65 -51.42 -28.50
C GLY A 8 17.23 -51.06 -27.07
N GLY A 9 17.53 -49.90 -26.61
CA GLY A 9 16.93 -49.38 -25.40
C GLY A 9 17.89 -48.68 -24.43
N GLY A 10 18.40 -47.53 -24.78
CA GLY A 10 19.23 -46.78 -23.85
C GLY A 10 19.10 -45.25 -23.93
N TRP A 11 18.35 -44.73 -24.89
CA TRP A 11 18.41 -43.29 -25.19
C TRP A 11 17.18 -42.49 -24.82
N ARG A 12 16.11 -43.12 -24.32
CA ARG A 12 14.85 -42.42 -24.04
C ARG A 12 14.75 -41.80 -22.63
N PHE A 13 15.62 -42.20 -21.70
CA PHE A 13 15.55 -41.68 -20.31
C PHE A 13 16.32 -40.40 -20.09
N CYS A 14 17.25 -40.02 -20.94
CA CYS A 14 18.07 -38.83 -20.73
C CYS A 14 17.36 -37.52 -21.11
N ALA A 15 16.44 -37.54 -22.08
CA ALA A 15 15.77 -36.33 -22.54
C ALA A 15 14.71 -35.81 -21.52
N SER A 16 14.04 -36.71 -20.84
CA SER A 16 12.98 -36.33 -19.86
C SER A 16 13.55 -35.64 -18.62
N GLN A 17 14.73 -36.06 -18.18
CA GLN A 17 15.39 -35.50 -16.99
C GLN A 17 15.83 -34.05 -17.21
N ILE A 18 16.28 -33.71 -18.42
CA ILE A 18 16.75 -32.36 -18.75
C ILE A 18 15.59 -31.36 -18.84
N TYR A 19 14.43 -31.79 -19.30
CA TYR A 19 13.26 -30.94 -19.37
C TYR A 19 12.68 -30.65 -17.99
N LEU A 20 12.63 -31.62 -17.09
CA LEU A 20 12.14 -31.47 -15.73
C LEU A 20 13.00 -30.49 -14.91
N THR A 21 14.32 -30.59 -15.02
CA THR A 21 15.24 -29.67 -14.31
C THR A 21 15.19 -28.25 -14.86
N ARG A 22 15.02 -28.08 -16.17
CA ARG A 22 14.89 -26.76 -16.81
C ARG A 22 13.55 -26.10 -16.48
N CYS A 23 12.46 -26.86 -16.49
CA CYS A 23 11.15 -26.34 -16.09
C CYS A 23 11.12 -25.94 -14.61
N ALA A 24 11.72 -26.72 -13.72
CA ALA A 24 11.83 -26.40 -12.31
C ALA A 24 12.64 -25.11 -12.05
N ALA A 25 13.75 -24.94 -12.78
CA ALA A 25 14.58 -23.73 -12.67
C ALA A 25 13.85 -22.48 -13.17
N LEU A 26 13.12 -22.57 -14.28
CA LEU A 26 12.33 -21.48 -14.81
C LEU A 26 11.15 -21.11 -13.89
N PHE A 27 10.52 -22.12 -13.28
CA PHE A 27 9.46 -21.91 -12.32
C PHE A 27 9.95 -21.22 -11.04
N LEU A 28 11.14 -21.60 -10.57
CA LEU A 28 11.77 -20.99 -9.39
C LEU A 28 12.14 -19.52 -9.67
N LEU A 29 12.65 -19.20 -10.84
CA LEU A 29 12.96 -17.82 -11.24
C LEU A 29 11.69 -16.97 -11.38
N LEU A 30 10.60 -17.54 -11.87
CA LEU A 30 9.31 -16.84 -11.98
C LEU A 30 8.72 -16.52 -10.60
N VAL A 31 8.82 -17.45 -9.66
CA VAL A 31 8.29 -17.26 -8.28
C VAL A 31 9.10 -16.19 -7.53
N ILE A 32 10.42 -16.14 -7.71
CA ILE A 32 11.29 -15.12 -7.10
C ILE A 32 10.95 -13.72 -7.60
N SER A 33 10.52 -13.58 -8.86
CA SER A 33 10.12 -12.29 -9.44
C SER A 33 8.82 -11.72 -8.84
N ILE A 34 7.95 -12.55 -8.26
CA ILE A 34 6.67 -12.12 -7.67
C ILE A 34 6.85 -11.64 -6.23
N VAL A 35 7.84 -12.15 -5.50
CA VAL A 35 8.09 -11.77 -4.09
C VAL A 35 8.79 -10.41 -3.97
N GLY A 36 9.34 -9.88 -5.05
CA GLY A 36 10.02 -8.57 -5.09
C GLY A 36 9.12 -7.36 -5.29
N ALA A 37 7.80 -7.51 -5.36
CA ALA A 37 6.86 -6.39 -5.32
C ALA A 37 6.74 -5.88 -3.87
N GLY A 38 7.85 -5.35 -3.33
CA GLY A 38 7.81 -4.47 -2.17
C GLY A 38 6.80 -3.38 -2.50
N SER A 39 5.78 -3.22 -1.64
CA SER A 39 4.89 -2.08 -1.70
C SER A 39 5.76 -0.83 -1.70
N VAL A 40 5.99 -0.28 -2.88
CA VAL A 40 6.43 1.10 -3.01
C VAL A 40 5.27 1.88 -2.40
N LYS A 41 5.42 2.25 -1.14
CA LYS A 41 4.59 3.27 -0.53
C LYS A 41 4.86 4.49 -1.40
N ALA A 42 3.99 4.72 -2.38
CA ALA A 42 3.99 5.93 -3.13
C ALA A 42 3.99 7.03 -2.07
N ALA A 43 5.08 7.78 -1.98
CA ALA A 43 5.08 9.04 -1.26
C ALA A 43 4.04 9.87 -2.00
N ASP A 44 2.85 9.88 -1.44
CA ASP A 44 1.71 10.50 -2.06
C ASP A 44 1.94 12.00 -2.00
N SER A 45 2.29 12.58 -3.12
CA SER A 45 2.38 14.03 -3.31
C SER A 45 1.00 14.71 -3.28
N ARG A 46 -0.03 13.98 -2.83
CA ARG A 46 -1.34 14.51 -2.59
C ARG A 46 -1.30 15.31 -1.30
N GLY A 47 -2.11 16.35 -1.28
CA GLY A 47 -2.34 17.09 -0.05
C GLY A 47 -3.00 16.21 1.02
N GLN A 48 -3.15 16.75 2.20
CA GLN A 48 -3.90 16.16 3.29
C GLN A 48 -4.74 17.25 3.95
N LEU A 49 -5.99 16.97 4.29
CA LEU A 49 -6.80 17.80 5.13
C LEU A 49 -6.70 17.28 6.57
N VAL A 50 -6.11 18.07 7.46
CA VAL A 50 -6.00 17.73 8.88
C VAL A 50 -7.07 18.48 9.64
N MET A 51 -7.93 17.76 10.35
CA MET A 51 -8.92 18.33 11.28
C MET A 51 -8.43 18.12 12.70
N ILE A 52 -8.20 19.21 13.41
CA ILE A 52 -7.96 19.19 14.85
C ILE A 52 -9.30 19.21 15.54
N THR A 53 -9.61 18.16 16.28
CA THR A 53 -10.90 17.90 16.89
C THR A 53 -10.76 17.60 18.38
N SER A 54 -11.86 17.59 19.13
CA SER A 54 -11.90 17.12 20.51
C SER A 54 -13.25 16.48 20.83
N SER A 55 -13.27 15.60 21.84
CA SER A 55 -14.46 14.87 22.27
C SER A 55 -15.56 15.75 22.88
N HIS A 56 -15.26 17.00 23.22
CA HIS A 56 -16.21 17.94 23.85
C HIS A 56 -16.43 19.17 22.96
N CYS A 57 -16.44 18.99 21.66
CA CYS A 57 -16.56 20.06 20.69
C CYS A 57 -17.85 19.88 19.88
N PRO A 58 -18.93 20.62 20.22
CA PRO A 58 -20.21 20.52 19.50
C PRO A 58 -20.10 20.85 18.01
N TRP A 59 -19.22 21.78 17.63
CA TRP A 59 -18.97 22.13 16.23
C TRP A 59 -18.22 21.03 15.48
N CYS A 60 -17.36 20.25 16.16
CA CYS A 60 -16.71 19.08 15.57
C CYS A 60 -17.74 17.98 15.31
N GLU A 61 -18.66 17.75 16.23
CA GLU A 61 -19.75 16.79 16.08
C GLU A 61 -20.68 17.21 14.93
N ALA A 62 -21.08 18.47 14.85
CA ALA A 62 -21.88 18.98 13.75
C ALA A 62 -21.17 18.78 12.39
N PHE A 63 -19.86 19.05 12.29
CA PHE A 63 -19.09 18.78 11.07
C PHE A 63 -19.12 17.28 10.72
N GLU A 64 -18.91 16.39 11.69
CA GLU A 64 -18.94 14.95 11.43
C GLU A 64 -20.30 14.47 10.94
N ASP A 65 -21.39 15.03 11.48
CA ASP A 65 -22.74 14.66 11.07
C ASP A 65 -23.10 15.19 9.68
N ASP A 66 -22.72 16.41 9.36
CA ASP A 66 -23.11 17.07 8.13
C ASP A 66 -22.19 16.73 6.95
N VAL A 67 -20.90 16.55 7.22
CA VAL A 67 -19.85 16.43 6.18
C VAL A 67 -18.93 15.24 6.41
N GLY A 68 -18.40 15.09 7.63
CA GLY A 68 -17.29 14.19 7.93
C GLY A 68 -17.53 12.74 7.58
N LYS A 69 -18.76 12.24 7.81
CA LYS A 69 -19.14 10.85 7.47
C LYS A 69 -19.20 10.59 5.98
N GLY A 70 -19.47 11.61 5.17
CA GLY A 70 -19.55 11.51 3.71
C GLY A 70 -18.29 11.97 3.00
N TYR A 71 -17.37 12.62 3.68
CA TYR A 71 -16.21 13.25 3.08
C TYR A 71 -15.34 12.25 2.28
N ASP A 72 -15.09 11.06 2.80
CA ASP A 72 -14.25 10.04 2.17
C ASP A 72 -14.83 9.52 0.83
N LEU A 73 -16.10 9.83 0.55
CA LEU A 73 -16.76 9.46 -0.71
C LEU A 73 -16.71 10.58 -1.75
N THR A 74 -16.10 11.71 -1.45
CA THR A 74 -16.00 12.87 -2.34
C THR A 74 -14.75 12.85 -3.21
N GLU A 75 -14.77 13.61 -4.30
CA GLU A 75 -13.59 13.78 -5.15
C GLU A 75 -12.47 14.55 -4.43
N GLU A 76 -12.83 15.45 -3.51
CA GLU A 76 -11.90 16.21 -2.70
C GLU A 76 -11.06 15.28 -1.80
N ALA A 77 -11.67 14.23 -1.25
CA ALA A 77 -10.96 13.25 -0.43
C ALA A 77 -9.91 12.45 -1.21
N LEU A 78 -10.06 12.33 -2.54
CA LEU A 78 -9.04 11.70 -3.40
C LEU A 78 -7.77 12.55 -3.48
N VAL A 79 -7.90 13.86 -3.34
CA VAL A 79 -6.77 14.83 -3.39
C VAL A 79 -6.30 15.20 -2.00
N TYR A 80 -7.23 15.36 -1.05
CA TYR A 80 -7.01 15.77 0.33
C TYR A 80 -7.72 14.82 1.29
N PRO A 81 -7.23 13.61 1.51
CA PRO A 81 -7.81 12.68 2.48
C PRO A 81 -7.87 13.32 3.85
N LEU A 82 -9.01 13.14 4.53
CA LEU A 82 -9.26 13.74 5.85
C LEU A 82 -8.57 12.92 6.95
N ARG A 83 -7.70 13.57 7.70
CA ARG A 83 -7.05 13.02 8.88
C ARG A 83 -7.51 13.79 10.12
N ARG A 84 -8.05 13.06 11.09
CA ARG A 84 -8.50 13.62 12.36
C ARG A 84 -7.41 13.49 13.40
N HIS A 85 -7.15 14.58 14.13
CA HIS A 85 -6.20 14.60 15.25
C HIS A 85 -6.85 15.21 16.47
N ASP A 86 -6.68 14.55 17.62
CA ASP A 86 -7.23 15.02 18.89
C ASP A 86 -6.38 16.17 19.45
N PHE A 87 -7.03 17.30 19.75
CA PHE A 87 -6.41 18.52 20.26
C PHE A 87 -5.58 18.31 21.53
N TYR A 88 -5.96 17.34 22.37
CA TYR A 88 -5.27 17.07 23.65
C TYR A 88 -4.15 16.00 23.52
N LYS A 89 -3.94 15.46 22.35
CA LYS A 89 -2.84 14.51 22.10
C LYS A 89 -1.64 15.21 21.51
N ALA A 90 -0.45 14.63 21.78
CA ALA A 90 0.77 15.11 21.14
C ALA A 90 0.65 15.01 19.61
N MET A 91 1.06 16.08 18.92
CA MET A 91 1.08 16.10 17.46
C MET A 91 2.03 15.02 16.94
N PRO A 92 1.62 14.21 15.95
CA PRO A 92 2.51 13.25 15.31
C PRO A 92 3.71 13.94 14.67
N ASP A 93 4.86 13.25 14.59
CA ASP A 93 6.11 13.81 14.10
C ASP A 93 6.00 14.38 12.67
N ASP A 94 5.20 13.74 11.82
CA ASP A 94 4.95 14.17 10.44
C ASP A 94 4.12 15.46 10.34
N LEU A 95 3.43 15.85 11.40
CA LEU A 95 2.63 17.06 11.51
C LEU A 95 3.18 18.05 12.54
N ALA A 96 4.28 17.76 13.21
CA ALA A 96 4.85 18.57 14.29
C ALA A 96 5.31 19.97 13.85
N HIS A 97 5.50 20.15 12.53
CA HIS A 97 5.89 21.42 11.92
C HIS A 97 4.72 22.37 11.65
N LEU A 98 3.45 21.89 11.77
CA LEU A 98 2.27 22.72 11.54
C LEU A 98 2.07 23.73 12.65
N THR A 99 1.41 24.84 12.29
CA THR A 99 1.01 25.85 13.28
C THR A 99 0.07 25.24 14.32
N PRO A 100 0.38 25.35 15.62
CA PRO A 100 -0.47 24.79 16.66
C PRO A 100 -1.87 25.38 16.62
N ALA A 101 -2.90 24.53 16.59
CA ALA A 101 -4.28 24.94 16.70
C ALA A 101 -4.56 25.52 18.10
N THR A 102 -5.35 26.58 18.18
CA THR A 102 -5.75 27.22 19.44
C THR A 102 -7.21 26.94 19.79
N MET A 103 -7.96 26.35 18.88
CA MET A 103 -9.37 26.02 19.05
C MET A 103 -9.78 24.81 18.22
N THR A 104 -10.95 24.27 18.47
CA THR A 104 -11.55 23.16 17.69
C THR A 104 -12.94 23.53 17.20
N PRO A 105 -13.37 23.13 16.00
CA PRO A 105 -12.52 22.46 15.00
C PRO A 105 -11.55 23.44 14.31
N THR A 106 -10.33 22.99 14.01
CA THR A 106 -9.40 23.70 13.12
C THR A 106 -9.08 22.78 11.94
N PHE A 107 -9.11 23.34 10.73
CA PHE A 107 -8.78 22.61 9.50
C PHE A 107 -7.51 23.18 8.91
N ILE A 108 -6.57 22.30 8.62
CA ILE A 108 -5.28 22.63 8.04
C ILE A 108 -5.12 21.83 6.74
N VAL A 109 -4.87 22.52 5.64
CA VAL A 109 -4.53 21.88 4.35
C VAL A 109 -3.02 21.75 4.28
N VAL A 110 -2.53 20.53 4.26
CA VAL A 110 -1.11 20.23 4.13
C VAL A 110 -0.85 19.79 2.70
N ARG A 111 0.11 20.43 2.02
CA ARG A 111 0.57 20.05 0.70
C ARG A 111 2.09 19.98 0.68
N ASP A 112 2.64 18.89 0.16
CA ASP A 112 4.09 18.70 0.05
C ASP A 112 4.83 18.88 1.40
N GLY A 113 4.15 18.53 2.51
CA GLY A 113 4.68 18.69 3.86
C GLY A 113 4.69 20.12 4.39
N ALA A 114 3.94 21.05 3.79
CA ALA A 114 3.77 22.43 4.23
C ALA A 114 2.29 22.80 4.39
N GLU A 115 2.02 23.71 5.33
CA GLU A 115 0.71 24.34 5.60
C GLU A 115 0.36 25.35 4.51
#